data_e747a1537dd29f9b29a706edcde665aa
#
_entry.id   e747a1537dd29f9b29a706edcde665aa
#
_cell.length_a   1.000
_cell.length_b   1.000
_cell.length_c   1.000
_cell.angle_alpha   90.00
_cell.angle_beta   90.00
_cell.angle_gamma   90.00
#
_symmetry.space_group_name_H-M   'P 1'
#
loop_
_entity.id
_entity.type
_entity.pdbx_description
1 polymer ?
#
loop_
_entity_poly.entity_id
_entity_poly.type
_entity_poly.pdbx_seq_one_letter_code
_entity_poly.pdbx_strand_id
1 'polypeptide(L)'
;MSAELESWDFTEGDEIAPRRRAVSLLGGGYRYEAWLAWDEHIRSLVVAKVVRPDQTEDAVARRTLAREAAMLDRLAHPLLVRSFGADPDGPRPHLVLEFVEGPRLSTLIRRFGLILEQAVPLALNLCSVLHYLAEEGVVHLDVKPRNIIMAGSPRLIDLSVARGVDELGSLGGPIGTDAYMAPEQCDPDRRAEIGPPADVWGLAVTVHEAFAGELPYPPPSRDAPHPQLAHPPRMADGVPPKLRPLLLSCLEPRPGDRPRAGELGDALEPFVAALPAPKIGRFRPGAQQLMERLEAS
;
A
#
# COMPACT_ATOMS: atom_id res chain seq x y z
N MET A 1 23.56 -20.02 4.22
CA MET A 1 23.47 -19.38 5.54
C MET A 1 22.78 -18.05 5.32
N SER A 2 21.52 -17.87 5.76
CA SER A 2 20.92 -16.54 5.82
C SER A 2 21.65 -15.77 6.93
N ALA A 3 22.33 -14.68 6.59
CA ALA A 3 22.84 -13.77 7.61
C ALA A 3 21.67 -13.39 8.52
N GLU A 4 21.83 -13.53 9.82
CA GLU A 4 20.88 -13.01 10.79
C GLU A 4 20.84 -11.49 10.61
N LEU A 5 19.64 -10.93 10.40
CA LEU A 5 19.48 -9.49 10.23
C LEU A 5 19.66 -8.83 11.59
N GLU A 6 20.56 -7.85 11.67
CA GLU A 6 20.74 -7.08 12.91
C GLU A 6 19.51 -6.22 13.21
N SER A 7 19.17 -6.12 14.49
CA SER A 7 18.09 -5.30 15.01
C SER A 7 18.62 -4.23 15.96
N TRP A 8 17.95 -3.11 16.06
CA TRP A 8 18.23 -2.11 17.09
C TRP A 8 17.84 -2.59 18.49
N ASP A 9 16.98 -3.62 18.59
CA ASP A 9 16.50 -4.24 19.82
C ASP A 9 15.99 -3.23 20.86
N PHE A 10 15.32 -2.16 20.37
CA PHE A 10 14.74 -1.16 21.28
C PHE A 10 13.76 -1.80 22.23
N THR A 11 13.83 -1.39 23.49
CA THR A 11 12.84 -1.66 24.50
C THR A 11 11.85 -0.50 24.61
N GLU A 12 10.69 -0.74 25.22
CA GLU A 12 9.69 0.31 25.46
C GLU A 12 10.30 1.50 26.21
N GLY A 13 10.13 2.70 25.66
CA GLY A 13 10.67 3.95 26.20
C GLY A 13 12.02 4.36 25.64
N ASP A 14 12.74 3.50 24.93
CA ASP A 14 14.02 3.87 24.28
C ASP A 14 13.80 4.94 23.21
N GLU A 15 14.75 5.84 23.07
CA GLU A 15 14.69 6.88 22.04
C GLU A 15 15.12 6.31 20.67
N ILE A 16 14.16 6.20 19.75
CA ILE A 16 14.39 5.79 18.36
C ILE A 16 14.92 6.97 17.55
N ALA A 17 14.32 8.14 17.71
CA ALA A 17 14.64 9.40 17.06
C ALA A 17 14.36 10.54 18.04
N PRO A 18 14.85 11.77 17.81
CA PRO A 18 14.59 12.90 18.70
C PRO A 18 13.09 13.05 19.00
N ARG A 19 12.73 12.99 20.30
CA ARG A 19 11.33 13.05 20.80
C ARG A 19 10.43 11.88 20.36
N ARG A 20 10.97 10.75 19.91
CA ARG A 20 10.22 9.55 19.53
C ARG A 20 10.69 8.37 20.33
N ARG A 21 9.79 7.83 21.13
CA ARG A 21 10.08 6.72 22.03
C ARG A 21 9.46 5.44 21.53
N ALA A 22 10.25 4.36 21.55
CA ALA A 22 9.80 3.03 21.16
C ALA A 22 8.62 2.59 22.01
N VAL A 23 7.63 1.98 21.36
CA VAL A 23 6.52 1.27 22.00
C VAL A 23 6.62 -0.23 21.69
N SER A 24 6.70 -0.60 20.41
CA SER A 24 6.85 -2.00 19.99
C SER A 24 7.33 -2.11 18.56
N LEU A 25 7.98 -3.21 18.23
CA LEU A 25 8.34 -3.56 16.87
C LEU A 25 7.10 -4.03 16.10
N LEU A 26 6.77 -3.36 15.00
CA LEU A 26 5.66 -3.74 14.10
C LEU A 26 6.09 -4.77 13.06
N GLY A 27 7.39 -4.85 12.79
CA GLY A 27 8.00 -5.74 11.82
C GLY A 27 9.12 -5.06 11.04
N GLY A 28 9.55 -5.68 9.95
CA GLY A 28 10.62 -5.13 9.13
C GLY A 28 10.93 -6.02 7.94
N GLY A 29 11.85 -5.53 7.10
CA GLY A 29 12.43 -6.23 5.97
C GLY A 29 13.94 -6.31 6.09
N TYR A 30 14.60 -6.54 4.97
CA TYR A 30 16.06 -6.66 4.90
C TYR A 30 16.77 -5.35 5.31
N ARG A 31 16.26 -4.18 4.90
CA ARG A 31 16.92 -2.89 5.12
C ARG A 31 16.37 -2.06 6.27
N TYR A 32 15.11 -2.28 6.66
CA TYR A 32 14.40 -1.42 7.59
C TYR A 32 13.67 -2.20 8.66
N GLU A 33 13.52 -1.56 9.81
CA GLU A 33 12.57 -1.91 10.85
C GLU A 33 11.46 -0.88 10.90
N ALA A 34 10.25 -1.32 11.19
CA ALA A 34 9.10 -0.45 11.45
C ALA A 34 8.72 -0.58 12.92
N TRP A 35 8.84 0.51 13.64
CA TRP A 35 8.54 0.59 15.06
C TRP A 35 7.31 1.45 15.32
N LEU A 36 6.40 0.98 16.13
CA LEU A 36 5.42 1.85 16.76
C LEU A 36 6.16 2.71 17.77
N ALA A 37 5.98 4.01 17.70
CA ALA A 37 6.63 4.96 18.58
C ALA A 37 5.63 6.01 19.08
N TRP A 38 5.89 6.54 20.27
CA TRP A 38 5.20 7.73 20.80
C TRP A 38 5.98 8.97 20.40
N ASP A 39 5.35 9.87 19.66
CA ASP A 39 5.92 11.18 19.34
C ASP A 39 5.51 12.22 20.38
N GLU A 40 6.49 12.73 21.12
CA GLU A 40 6.28 13.69 22.21
C GLU A 40 5.84 15.08 21.71
N HIS A 41 6.14 15.40 20.43
CA HIS A 41 5.82 16.70 19.86
C HIS A 41 4.34 16.78 19.45
N ILE A 42 3.86 15.79 18.70
CA ILE A 42 2.45 15.75 18.27
C ILE A 42 1.55 15.01 19.27
N ARG A 43 2.13 14.42 20.33
CA ARG A 43 1.46 13.64 21.37
C ARG A 43 0.55 12.55 20.82
N SER A 44 1.11 11.76 19.90
CA SER A 44 0.39 10.69 19.20
C SER A 44 1.32 9.53 18.88
N LEU A 45 0.72 8.38 18.59
CA LEU A 45 1.43 7.25 18.03
C LEU A 45 1.82 7.52 16.57
N VAL A 46 3.03 7.12 16.21
CA VAL A 46 3.61 7.21 14.88
C VAL A 46 4.30 5.89 14.53
N VAL A 47 4.64 5.72 13.25
CA VAL A 47 5.52 4.64 12.82
C VAL A 47 6.89 5.22 12.50
N ALA A 48 7.93 4.78 13.19
CA ALA A 48 9.32 5.06 12.84
C ALA A 48 9.85 3.93 11.94
N LYS A 49 10.09 4.24 10.66
CA LYS A 49 10.79 3.36 9.71
C LYS A 49 12.27 3.67 9.82
N VAL A 50 13.04 2.75 10.38
CA VAL A 50 14.45 2.94 10.74
C VAL A 50 15.32 2.01 9.91
N VAL A 51 16.42 2.50 9.37
CA VAL A 51 17.42 1.65 8.70
C VAL A 51 18.05 0.73 9.73
N ARG A 52 18.20 -0.56 9.41
CA ARG A 52 18.81 -1.54 10.32
C ARG A 52 20.26 -1.19 10.66
N PRO A 53 20.77 -1.62 11.82
CA PRO A 53 22.15 -1.30 12.24
C PRO A 53 23.21 -1.66 11.19
N ASP A 54 23.13 -2.86 10.64
CA ASP A 54 24.03 -3.39 9.61
C ASP A 54 23.87 -2.74 8.22
N GLN A 55 22.82 -1.93 8.03
CA GLN A 55 22.49 -1.24 6.79
C GLN A 55 22.67 0.28 6.86
N THR A 56 23.12 0.83 8.00
CA THR A 56 23.24 2.28 8.20
C THR A 56 24.24 2.93 7.22
N GLU A 57 25.27 2.21 6.79
CA GLU A 57 26.24 2.66 5.79
C GLU A 57 25.88 2.28 4.34
N ASP A 58 24.76 1.53 4.16
CA ASP A 58 24.29 1.20 2.80
C ASP A 58 23.71 2.44 2.11
N ALA A 59 24.44 2.95 1.13
CA ALA A 59 24.02 4.09 0.33
C ALA A 59 22.69 3.86 -0.42
N VAL A 60 22.31 2.61 -0.70
CA VAL A 60 21.02 2.28 -1.33
C VAL A 60 19.90 2.45 -0.31
N ALA A 61 20.08 1.95 0.92
CA ALA A 61 19.10 2.10 2.00
C ALA A 61 18.85 3.59 2.29
N ARG A 62 19.89 4.38 2.49
CA ARG A 62 19.79 5.83 2.76
C ARG A 62 19.09 6.57 1.61
N ARG A 63 19.52 6.35 0.35
CA ARG A 63 18.89 7.00 -0.82
C ARG A 63 17.43 6.61 -1.00
N THR A 64 17.08 5.35 -0.73
CA THR A 64 15.69 4.89 -0.81
C THR A 64 14.83 5.58 0.24
N LEU A 65 15.33 5.67 1.48
CA LEU A 65 14.64 6.36 2.57
C LEU A 65 14.47 7.86 2.28
N ALA A 66 15.53 8.52 1.82
CA ALA A 66 15.49 9.94 1.44
C ALA A 66 14.49 10.22 0.31
N ARG A 67 14.44 9.35 -0.70
CA ARG A 67 13.48 9.46 -1.81
C ARG A 67 12.04 9.30 -1.31
N GLU A 68 11.77 8.28 -0.50
CA GLU A 68 10.44 8.06 0.09
C GLU A 68 10.00 9.27 0.92
N ALA A 69 10.88 9.81 1.75
CA ALA A 69 10.62 11.02 2.53
C ALA A 69 10.29 12.22 1.63
N ALA A 70 11.13 12.50 0.63
CA ALA A 70 10.92 13.61 -0.30
C ALA A 70 9.62 13.48 -1.11
N MET A 71 9.22 12.27 -1.47
CA MET A 71 7.91 12.03 -2.12
C MET A 71 6.77 12.34 -1.17
N LEU A 72 6.81 11.82 0.05
CA LEU A 72 5.74 12.03 1.04
C LEU A 72 5.62 13.48 1.49
N ASP A 73 6.69 14.26 1.47
CA ASP A 73 6.66 15.69 1.83
C ASP A 73 5.88 16.54 0.80
N ARG A 74 5.82 16.13 -0.46
CA ARG A 74 5.11 16.81 -1.53
C ARG A 74 3.72 16.25 -1.84
N LEU A 75 3.46 15.00 -1.43
CA LEU A 75 2.21 14.32 -1.73
C LEU A 75 1.22 14.49 -0.57
N ALA A 76 0.00 14.91 -0.89
CA ALA A 76 -1.06 15.11 0.10
C ALA A 76 -2.39 14.55 -0.41
N HIS A 77 -2.71 13.32 -0.01
CA HIS A 77 -3.98 12.68 -0.35
C HIS A 77 -4.58 11.98 0.88
N PRO A 78 -5.91 12.04 1.11
CA PRO A 78 -6.55 11.46 2.30
C PRO A 78 -6.32 9.95 2.47
N LEU A 79 -6.05 9.23 1.37
CA LEU A 79 -5.85 7.78 1.38
C LEU A 79 -4.37 7.38 1.30
N LEU A 80 -3.45 8.35 1.30
CA LEU A 80 -2.02 8.11 1.36
C LEU A 80 -1.52 8.34 2.79
N VAL A 81 -0.57 7.49 3.25
CA VAL A 81 0.10 7.70 4.54
C VAL A 81 0.85 9.04 4.54
N ARG A 82 0.83 9.76 5.66
CA ARG A 82 1.55 11.04 5.82
C ARG A 82 2.91 10.84 6.47
N SER A 83 3.87 11.71 6.10
CA SER A 83 5.15 11.87 6.79
C SER A 83 5.05 12.93 7.89
N PHE A 84 5.77 12.72 8.99
CA PHE A 84 5.98 13.67 10.08
C PHE A 84 7.46 14.05 10.23
N GLY A 85 8.25 13.83 9.19
CA GLY A 85 9.66 14.17 9.10
C GLY A 85 10.56 12.96 8.93
N ALA A 86 11.80 13.23 8.54
CA ALA A 86 12.82 12.22 8.30
C ALA A 86 14.21 12.77 8.63
N ASP A 87 15.14 11.87 8.93
CA ASP A 87 16.57 12.13 8.99
C ASP A 87 17.32 10.99 8.28
N PRO A 88 17.46 11.07 6.94
CA PRO A 88 18.12 10.00 6.17
C PRO A 88 19.65 10.02 6.30
N ASP A 89 20.23 11.12 6.76
CA ASP A 89 21.69 11.34 6.80
C ASP A 89 22.27 11.17 8.20
N GLY A 90 21.43 11.11 9.22
CA GLY A 90 21.83 10.95 10.61
C GLY A 90 22.49 9.61 10.91
N PRO A 91 23.00 9.43 12.14
CA PRO A 91 23.64 8.18 12.58
C PRO A 91 22.63 7.01 12.68
N ARG A 92 21.35 7.32 12.80
CA ARG A 92 20.23 6.37 12.78
C ARG A 92 19.22 6.86 11.75
N PRO A 93 19.45 6.53 10.45
CA PRO A 93 18.57 7.02 9.39
C PRO A 93 17.13 6.53 9.57
N HIS A 94 16.18 7.46 9.55
CA HIS A 94 14.77 7.13 9.82
C HIS A 94 13.79 8.05 9.09
N LEU A 95 12.56 7.55 8.93
CA LEU A 95 11.39 8.26 8.41
C LEU A 95 10.24 8.04 9.39
N VAL A 96 9.57 9.12 9.79
CA VAL A 96 8.44 9.08 10.71
C VAL A 96 7.15 9.22 9.92
N LEU A 97 6.26 8.26 10.08
CA LEU A 97 5.02 8.12 9.33
C LEU A 97 3.80 8.15 10.26
N GLU A 98 2.66 8.51 9.71
CA GLU A 98 1.36 8.35 10.35
C GLU A 98 1.17 6.90 10.81
N PHE A 99 0.79 6.70 12.08
CA PHE A 99 0.28 5.40 12.52
C PHE A 99 -1.18 5.28 12.11
N VAL A 100 -1.45 4.36 11.21
CA VAL A 100 -2.80 4.04 10.75
C VAL A 100 -3.29 2.81 11.50
N GLU A 101 -4.30 3.00 12.36
CA GLU A 101 -4.87 1.90 13.13
C GLU A 101 -5.78 1.04 12.26
N GLY A 102 -5.47 -0.25 12.16
CA GLY A 102 -6.23 -1.21 11.39
C GLY A 102 -5.41 -2.40 10.91
N PRO A 103 -6.06 -3.46 10.47
CA PRO A 103 -5.38 -4.62 9.89
C PRO A 103 -4.90 -4.32 8.48
N ARG A 104 -3.81 -4.95 8.06
CA ARG A 104 -3.43 -4.99 6.64
C ARG A 104 -4.48 -5.76 5.84
N LEU A 105 -4.76 -5.30 4.62
CA LEU A 105 -5.67 -5.99 3.70
C LEU A 105 -5.28 -7.45 3.50
N SER A 106 -3.98 -7.75 3.38
CA SER A 106 -3.46 -9.12 3.29
C SER A 106 -3.83 -10.01 4.48
N THR A 107 -4.02 -9.43 5.67
CA THR A 107 -4.46 -10.18 6.85
C THR A 107 -5.96 -10.50 6.77
N LEU A 108 -6.76 -9.55 6.27
CA LEU A 108 -8.21 -9.78 6.08
C LEU A 108 -8.47 -10.81 5.00
N ILE A 109 -7.78 -10.73 3.85
CA ILE A 109 -7.89 -11.70 2.77
C ILE A 109 -7.62 -13.12 3.27
N ARG A 110 -6.52 -13.33 3.97
CA ARG A 110 -6.16 -14.66 4.51
C ARG A 110 -7.17 -15.22 5.51
N ARG A 111 -7.89 -14.35 6.24
CA ARG A 111 -8.83 -14.79 7.29
C ARG A 111 -10.25 -14.94 6.80
N PHE A 112 -10.71 -14.06 5.91
CA PHE A 112 -12.13 -13.89 5.62
C PHE A 112 -12.45 -13.66 4.15
N GLY A 113 -11.49 -13.15 3.33
CA GLY A 113 -11.81 -12.51 2.06
C GLY A 113 -12.57 -11.19 2.26
N LEU A 114 -12.95 -10.55 1.17
CA LEU A 114 -13.82 -9.38 1.21
C LEU A 114 -15.11 -9.64 0.46
N ILE A 115 -16.22 -9.17 1.03
CA ILE A 115 -17.52 -9.14 0.34
C ILE A 115 -17.61 -7.93 -0.59
N LEU A 116 -18.60 -7.92 -1.47
CA LEU A 116 -18.80 -6.88 -2.49
C LEU A 116 -18.83 -5.47 -1.87
N GLU A 117 -19.55 -5.32 -0.75
CA GLU A 117 -19.73 -4.06 -0.03
C GLU A 117 -18.43 -3.51 0.57
N GLN A 118 -17.39 -4.32 0.67
CA GLN A 118 -16.07 -3.92 1.15
C GLN A 118 -15.07 -3.74 -0.01
N ALA A 119 -15.06 -4.65 -0.98
CA ALA A 119 -14.07 -4.69 -2.04
C ALA A 119 -14.32 -3.61 -3.12
N VAL A 120 -15.57 -3.28 -3.44
CA VAL A 120 -15.87 -2.25 -4.45
C VAL A 120 -15.53 -0.84 -3.95
N PRO A 121 -15.92 -0.42 -2.72
CA PRO A 121 -15.45 0.84 -2.16
C PRO A 121 -13.93 0.90 -1.99
N LEU A 122 -13.27 -0.22 -1.63
CA LEU A 122 -11.82 -0.29 -1.59
C LEU A 122 -11.22 -0.01 -2.97
N ALA A 123 -11.73 -0.66 -4.03
CA ALA A 123 -11.25 -0.46 -5.39
C ALA A 123 -11.41 1.01 -5.83
N LEU A 124 -12.57 1.64 -5.57
CA LEU A 124 -12.80 3.04 -5.87
C LEU A 124 -11.84 3.97 -5.12
N ASN A 125 -11.61 3.71 -3.83
CA ASN A 125 -10.64 4.48 -3.04
C ASN A 125 -9.20 4.32 -3.57
N LEU A 126 -8.81 3.12 -4.01
CA LEU A 126 -7.51 2.92 -4.65
C LEU A 126 -7.43 3.65 -6.00
N CYS A 127 -8.48 3.64 -6.81
CA CYS A 127 -8.52 4.45 -8.03
C CYS A 127 -8.29 5.93 -7.75
N SER A 128 -8.90 6.47 -6.69
CA SER A 128 -8.74 7.88 -6.29
C SER A 128 -7.28 8.21 -5.96
N VAL A 129 -6.61 7.41 -5.13
CA VAL A 129 -5.21 7.68 -4.77
C VAL A 129 -4.26 7.46 -5.95
N LEU A 130 -4.49 6.45 -6.78
CA LEU A 130 -3.64 6.18 -7.95
C LEU A 130 -3.83 7.23 -9.06
N HIS A 131 -5.05 7.74 -9.24
CA HIS A 131 -5.30 8.89 -10.11
C HIS A 131 -4.50 10.11 -9.63
N TYR A 132 -4.59 10.45 -8.34
CA TYR A 132 -3.82 11.54 -7.75
C TYR A 132 -2.31 11.36 -7.94
N LEU A 133 -1.76 10.17 -7.66
CA LEU A 133 -0.33 9.90 -7.86
C LEU A 133 0.09 10.10 -9.32
N ALA A 134 -0.75 9.66 -10.28
CA ALA A 134 -0.47 9.83 -11.71
C ALA A 134 -0.46 11.30 -12.12
N GLU A 135 -1.39 12.13 -11.61
CA GLU A 135 -1.42 13.59 -11.84
C GLU A 135 -0.18 14.28 -11.24
N GLU A 136 0.31 13.81 -10.09
CA GLU A 136 1.55 14.29 -9.48
C GLU A 136 2.83 13.73 -10.14
N GLY A 137 2.68 12.97 -11.24
CA GLY A 137 3.80 12.36 -11.97
C GLY A 137 4.52 11.28 -11.17
N VAL A 138 3.83 10.56 -10.29
CA VAL A 138 4.37 9.47 -9.47
C VAL A 138 3.72 8.15 -9.82
N VAL A 139 4.52 7.08 -9.87
CA VAL A 139 4.06 5.70 -10.01
C VAL A 139 4.48 4.94 -8.74
N HIS A 140 3.53 4.24 -8.11
CA HIS A 140 3.75 3.53 -6.85
C HIS A 140 4.59 2.26 -7.02
N LEU A 141 4.34 1.50 -8.09
CA LEU A 141 5.05 0.29 -8.52
C LEU A 141 4.93 -0.94 -7.60
N ASP A 142 4.24 -0.84 -6.47
CA ASP A 142 4.09 -1.96 -5.53
C ASP A 142 2.71 -1.97 -4.86
N VAL A 143 1.66 -1.73 -5.65
CA VAL A 143 0.26 -1.81 -5.18
C VAL A 143 -0.08 -3.26 -4.90
N LYS A 144 -0.30 -3.58 -3.60
CA LYS A 144 -0.58 -4.94 -3.13
C LYS A 144 -1.27 -4.93 -1.76
N PRO A 145 -1.92 -6.04 -1.33
CA PRO A 145 -2.65 -6.09 -0.05
C PRO A 145 -1.80 -5.81 1.20
N ARG A 146 -0.48 -6.07 1.16
CA ARG A 146 0.42 -5.78 2.29
C ARG A 146 0.67 -4.28 2.48
N ASN A 147 0.51 -3.49 1.43
CA ASN A 147 0.72 -2.05 1.43
C ASN A 147 -0.59 -1.27 1.60
N ILE A 148 -1.67 -1.93 2.00
CA ILE A 148 -2.96 -1.31 2.27
C ILE A 148 -3.38 -1.64 3.71
N ILE A 149 -3.64 -0.60 4.51
CA ILE A 149 -4.21 -0.73 5.85
C ILE A 149 -5.71 -0.42 5.77
N MET A 150 -6.52 -1.34 6.29
CA MET A 150 -7.98 -1.22 6.32
C MET A 150 -8.39 -0.54 7.63
N ALA A 151 -8.45 0.78 7.59
CA ALA A 151 -8.97 1.65 8.64
C ALA A 151 -10.44 2.03 8.33
N GLY A 152 -10.95 3.09 8.94
CA GLY A 152 -12.25 3.66 8.58
C GLY A 152 -12.33 4.04 7.09
N SER A 153 -11.21 4.59 6.55
CA SER A 153 -10.91 4.64 5.11
C SER A 153 -9.60 3.90 4.87
N PRO A 154 -9.43 3.17 3.74
CA PRO A 154 -8.18 2.47 3.45
C PRO A 154 -7.03 3.46 3.32
N ARG A 155 -5.83 3.03 3.71
CA ARG A 155 -4.59 3.81 3.53
C ARG A 155 -3.61 3.02 2.71
N LEU A 156 -3.14 3.62 1.61
CA LEU A 156 -2.01 3.13 0.85
C LEU A 156 -0.72 3.59 1.55
N ILE A 157 0.18 2.66 1.81
CA ILE A 157 1.42 2.88 2.54
C ILE A 157 2.62 2.41 1.70
N ASP A 158 3.83 2.82 2.10
CA ASP A 158 5.12 2.34 1.59
C ASP A 158 5.44 2.80 0.15
N LEU A 159 6.02 3.98 0.02
CA LEU A 159 6.51 4.52 -1.24
C LEU A 159 8.01 4.23 -1.51
N SER A 160 8.58 3.25 -0.82
CA SER A 160 10.03 2.94 -0.94
C SER A 160 10.49 2.61 -2.35
N VAL A 161 9.61 2.01 -3.16
CA VAL A 161 9.88 1.68 -4.55
C VAL A 161 9.23 2.64 -5.55
N ALA A 162 8.39 3.56 -5.10
CA ALA A 162 7.76 4.56 -5.95
C ALA A 162 8.79 5.42 -6.69
N ARG A 163 8.42 5.88 -7.90
CA ARG A 163 9.28 6.70 -8.77
C ARG A 163 8.50 7.85 -9.40
N GLY A 164 9.20 8.94 -9.63
CA GLY A 164 8.75 9.93 -10.60
C GLY A 164 8.75 9.33 -12.01
N VAL A 165 7.81 9.76 -12.86
CA VAL A 165 7.74 9.29 -14.26
C VAL A 165 9.02 9.56 -15.04
N ASP A 166 9.74 10.62 -14.70
CA ASP A 166 11.04 10.98 -15.26
C ASP A 166 12.19 10.06 -14.82
N GLU A 167 12.04 9.36 -13.70
CA GLU A 167 13.03 8.41 -13.17
C GLU A 167 12.87 6.98 -13.72
N LEU A 168 11.72 6.64 -14.32
CA LEU A 168 11.38 5.25 -14.72
C LEU A 168 12.35 4.65 -15.73
N GLY A 169 12.84 5.45 -16.67
CA GLY A 169 13.82 5.01 -17.68
C GLY A 169 15.19 4.59 -17.12
N SER A 170 15.49 4.95 -15.86
CA SER A 170 16.75 4.63 -15.18
C SER A 170 16.72 3.37 -14.31
N LEU A 171 15.59 2.63 -14.31
CA LEU A 171 15.43 1.42 -13.50
C LEU A 171 16.40 0.30 -13.93
N GLY A 172 17.23 -0.15 -13.00
CA GLY A 172 18.28 -1.16 -13.27
C GLY A 172 17.80 -2.62 -13.26
N GLY A 173 16.54 -2.90 -12.87
CA GLY A 173 16.01 -4.24 -12.71
C GLY A 173 14.51 -4.26 -12.47
N PRO A 174 13.88 -5.44 -12.35
CA PRO A 174 12.50 -5.56 -11.89
C PRO A 174 12.29 -4.84 -10.56
N ILE A 175 11.17 -4.15 -10.42
CA ILE A 175 10.86 -3.37 -9.22
C ILE A 175 9.41 -3.59 -8.82
N GLY A 176 9.17 -3.95 -7.57
CA GLY A 176 7.87 -4.30 -7.03
C GLY A 176 7.87 -5.70 -6.41
N THR A 177 6.72 -6.32 -6.33
CA THR A 177 6.52 -7.67 -5.80
C THR A 177 6.04 -8.60 -6.93
N ASP A 178 6.78 -9.65 -7.22
CA ASP A 178 6.63 -10.52 -8.42
C ASP A 178 5.17 -10.85 -8.78
N ALA A 179 4.37 -11.22 -7.78
CA ALA A 179 2.97 -11.63 -7.97
C ALA A 179 2.03 -10.49 -8.38
N TYR A 180 2.42 -9.23 -8.18
CA TYR A 180 1.59 -8.04 -8.43
C TYR A 180 2.17 -7.14 -9.52
N MET A 181 3.39 -7.42 -9.99
CA MET A 181 4.05 -6.65 -11.04
C MET A 181 3.33 -6.79 -12.37
N ALA A 182 3.18 -5.68 -13.07
CA ALA A 182 2.74 -5.67 -14.45
C ALA A 182 3.82 -6.25 -15.40
N PRO A 183 3.44 -6.77 -16.57
CA PRO A 183 4.39 -7.36 -17.51
C PRO A 183 5.59 -6.47 -17.83
N GLU A 184 5.40 -5.17 -18.02
CA GLU A 184 6.45 -4.20 -18.28
C GLU A 184 7.41 -3.97 -17.11
N GLN A 185 7.00 -4.26 -15.87
CA GLN A 185 7.89 -4.22 -14.70
C GLN A 185 8.80 -5.45 -14.64
N CYS A 186 8.36 -6.58 -15.21
CA CYS A 186 9.05 -7.86 -15.17
C CYS A 186 10.03 -8.01 -16.35
N ASP A 187 9.65 -7.53 -17.53
CA ASP A 187 10.39 -7.70 -18.77
C ASP A 187 11.41 -6.56 -18.95
N PRO A 188 12.73 -6.88 -19.00
CA PRO A 188 13.76 -5.88 -19.22
C PRO A 188 13.61 -5.07 -20.50
N ASP A 189 13.08 -5.69 -21.55
CA ASP A 189 12.94 -5.08 -22.87
C ASP A 189 11.76 -4.11 -22.94
N ARG A 190 10.84 -4.18 -21.98
CA ARG A 190 9.61 -3.36 -21.90
C ARG A 190 9.66 -2.26 -20.85
N ARG A 191 10.78 -2.04 -20.19
CA ARG A 191 10.93 -1.04 -19.12
C ARG A 191 10.57 0.39 -19.53
N ALA A 192 10.78 0.74 -20.79
CA ALA A 192 10.39 2.06 -21.29
C ALA A 192 8.86 2.27 -21.33
N GLU A 193 8.08 1.19 -21.19
CA GLU A 193 6.61 1.23 -21.13
C GLU A 193 6.09 1.42 -19.70
N ILE A 194 6.95 1.34 -18.67
CA ILE A 194 6.53 1.48 -17.26
C ILE A 194 5.96 2.88 -17.03
N GLY A 195 4.80 2.95 -16.39
CA GLY A 195 4.10 4.17 -16.09
C GLY A 195 2.90 3.94 -15.17
N PRO A 196 2.01 4.94 -14.99
CA PRO A 196 0.81 4.81 -14.16
C PRO A 196 -0.07 3.58 -14.44
N PRO A 197 -0.15 3.03 -15.68
CA PRO A 197 -0.89 1.80 -15.93
C PRO A 197 -0.35 0.56 -15.18
N ALA A 198 0.90 0.57 -14.70
CA ALA A 198 1.44 -0.50 -13.88
C ALA A 198 0.73 -0.57 -12.51
N ASP A 199 0.38 0.57 -11.94
CA ASP A 199 -0.38 0.63 -10.68
C ASP A 199 -1.83 0.15 -10.84
N VAL A 200 -2.45 0.40 -12.01
CA VAL A 200 -3.79 -0.12 -12.34
C VAL A 200 -3.78 -1.64 -12.41
N TRP A 201 -2.72 -2.22 -12.97
CA TRP A 201 -2.51 -3.67 -12.94
C TRP A 201 -2.42 -4.19 -11.49
N GLY A 202 -1.55 -3.62 -10.66
CA GLY A 202 -1.39 -3.99 -9.25
C GLY A 202 -2.70 -3.87 -8.46
N LEU A 203 -3.49 -2.83 -8.75
CA LEU A 203 -4.84 -2.66 -8.19
C LEU A 203 -5.76 -3.83 -8.59
N ALA A 204 -5.79 -4.19 -9.87
CA ALA A 204 -6.66 -5.27 -10.36
C ALA A 204 -6.30 -6.63 -9.75
N VAL A 205 -5.00 -6.95 -9.65
CA VAL A 205 -4.52 -8.15 -8.95
C VAL A 205 -4.93 -8.13 -7.47
N THR A 206 -4.76 -6.99 -6.81
CA THR A 206 -5.15 -6.80 -5.39
C THR A 206 -6.64 -6.99 -5.17
N VAL A 207 -7.49 -6.42 -6.03
CA VAL A 207 -8.95 -6.54 -5.92
C VAL A 207 -9.41 -7.96 -6.25
N HIS A 208 -8.82 -8.59 -7.26
CA HIS A 208 -9.09 -10.01 -7.54
C HIS A 208 -8.81 -10.89 -6.32
N GLU A 209 -7.62 -10.75 -5.72
CA GLU A 209 -7.23 -11.51 -4.53
C GLU A 209 -8.14 -11.20 -3.34
N ALA A 210 -8.61 -9.96 -3.20
CA ALA A 210 -9.53 -9.58 -2.13
C ALA A 210 -10.87 -10.31 -2.22
N PHE A 211 -11.38 -10.56 -3.42
CA PHE A 211 -12.60 -11.35 -3.64
C PHE A 211 -12.36 -12.85 -3.58
N ALA A 212 -11.29 -13.32 -4.19
CA ALA A 212 -11.08 -14.73 -4.47
C ALA A 212 -10.25 -15.46 -3.41
N GLY A 213 -9.44 -14.72 -2.63
CA GLY A 213 -8.43 -15.30 -1.74
C GLY A 213 -7.22 -15.91 -2.48
N GLU A 214 -7.19 -15.79 -3.81
CA GLU A 214 -6.12 -16.30 -4.69
C GLU A 214 -5.76 -15.27 -5.76
N LEU A 215 -4.56 -15.42 -6.33
CA LEU A 215 -4.07 -14.57 -7.41
C LEU A 215 -4.72 -14.94 -8.76
N PRO A 216 -4.83 -14.00 -9.74
CA PRO A 216 -5.32 -14.28 -11.08
C PRO A 216 -4.32 -15.06 -11.96
N TYR A 217 -3.10 -15.24 -11.50
CA TYR A 217 -2.01 -15.97 -12.14
C TYR A 217 -1.51 -17.09 -11.23
N PRO A 218 -0.88 -18.14 -11.78
CA PRO A 218 -0.18 -19.14 -10.97
C PRO A 218 0.80 -18.45 -10.00
N PRO A 219 1.06 -19.04 -8.83
CA PRO A 219 2.04 -18.47 -7.91
C PRO A 219 3.44 -18.43 -8.55
N PRO A 220 4.21 -17.35 -8.36
CA PRO A 220 5.59 -17.28 -8.80
C PRO A 220 6.42 -18.44 -8.26
N SER A 221 7.29 -18.99 -9.09
CA SER A 221 8.23 -20.04 -8.73
C SER A 221 9.66 -19.67 -9.12
N ARG A 222 10.65 -20.45 -8.68
CA ARG A 222 12.05 -20.23 -9.07
C ARG A 222 12.25 -20.29 -10.59
N ASP A 223 11.54 -21.18 -11.28
CA ASP A 223 11.67 -21.40 -12.74
C ASP A 223 10.73 -20.51 -13.54
N ALA A 224 9.71 -19.94 -12.90
CA ALA A 224 8.75 -19.00 -13.50
C ALA A 224 8.43 -17.87 -12.49
N PRO A 225 9.37 -16.94 -12.28
CA PRO A 225 9.18 -15.86 -11.31
C PRO A 225 8.07 -14.89 -11.71
N HIS A 226 7.77 -14.79 -13.00
CA HIS A 226 6.80 -13.87 -13.58
C HIS A 226 5.77 -14.61 -14.45
N PRO A 227 4.83 -15.38 -13.85
CA PRO A 227 3.86 -16.18 -14.60
C PRO A 227 2.93 -15.33 -15.47
N GLN A 228 2.71 -14.07 -15.16
CA GLN A 228 1.93 -13.12 -15.96
C GLN A 228 2.52 -12.81 -17.33
N LEU A 229 3.78 -13.15 -17.58
CA LEU A 229 4.39 -13.04 -18.92
C LEU A 229 3.99 -14.20 -19.85
N ALA A 230 3.63 -15.36 -19.28
CA ALA A 230 3.39 -16.59 -20.01
C ALA A 230 1.92 -17.04 -19.99
N HIS A 231 1.13 -16.57 -19.05
CA HIS A 231 -0.25 -17.01 -18.82
C HIS A 231 -1.24 -15.87 -18.87
N PRO A 232 -2.45 -16.08 -19.45
CA PRO A 232 -3.56 -15.15 -19.31
C PRO A 232 -4.09 -15.14 -17.88
N PRO A 233 -4.73 -14.04 -17.42
CA PRO A 233 -5.36 -13.99 -16.11
C PRO A 233 -6.56 -14.92 -16.03
N ARG A 234 -6.69 -15.63 -14.91
CA ARG A 234 -7.86 -16.46 -14.60
C ARG A 234 -8.74 -15.74 -13.58
N MET A 235 -9.97 -15.40 -13.99
CA MET A 235 -10.95 -14.86 -13.07
C MET A 235 -11.58 -15.98 -12.23
N ALA A 236 -11.29 -15.98 -10.94
CA ALA A 236 -11.84 -16.95 -10.00
C ALA A 236 -13.36 -16.75 -9.81
N ASP A 237 -14.04 -17.82 -9.37
CA ASP A 237 -15.51 -17.78 -9.16
C ASP A 237 -15.93 -16.81 -8.06
N GLY A 238 -15.07 -16.51 -7.09
CA GLY A 238 -15.30 -15.50 -6.05
C GLY A 238 -15.44 -14.07 -6.59
N VAL A 239 -14.92 -13.79 -7.79
CA VAL A 239 -15.03 -12.45 -8.41
C VAL A 239 -16.44 -12.30 -9.02
N PRO A 240 -17.23 -11.28 -8.62
CA PRO A 240 -18.56 -11.04 -9.15
C PRO A 240 -18.57 -10.95 -10.69
N PRO A 241 -19.47 -11.67 -11.39
CA PRO A 241 -19.48 -11.74 -12.85
C PRO A 241 -19.48 -10.38 -13.56
N LYS A 242 -20.19 -9.40 -12.99
CA LYS A 242 -20.28 -8.04 -13.56
C LYS A 242 -18.99 -7.24 -13.44
N LEU A 243 -18.09 -7.57 -12.50
CA LEU A 243 -16.79 -6.91 -12.31
C LEU A 243 -15.68 -7.58 -13.14
N ARG A 244 -15.85 -8.83 -13.57
CA ARG A 244 -14.81 -9.57 -14.32
C ARG A 244 -14.32 -8.84 -15.57
N PRO A 245 -15.19 -8.29 -16.46
CA PRO A 245 -14.73 -7.56 -17.65
C PRO A 245 -13.88 -6.35 -17.29
N LEU A 246 -14.26 -5.64 -16.22
CA LEU A 246 -13.55 -4.46 -15.75
C LEU A 246 -12.16 -4.80 -15.18
N LEU A 247 -12.06 -5.86 -14.38
CA LEU A 247 -10.76 -6.33 -13.89
C LEU A 247 -9.89 -6.87 -15.03
N LEU A 248 -10.48 -7.57 -16.02
CA LEU A 248 -9.75 -8.06 -17.18
C LEU A 248 -9.16 -6.92 -18.01
N SER A 249 -9.91 -5.83 -18.24
CA SER A 249 -9.37 -4.65 -18.95
C SER A 249 -8.17 -4.01 -18.26
N CYS A 250 -8.10 -4.07 -16.91
CA CYS A 250 -6.95 -3.61 -16.15
C CYS A 250 -5.74 -4.56 -16.27
N LEU A 251 -5.97 -5.82 -16.66
CA LEU A 251 -4.94 -6.86 -16.81
C LEU A 251 -4.57 -7.10 -18.29
N GLU A 252 -4.79 -6.10 -19.14
CA GLU A 252 -4.30 -6.14 -20.53
C GLU A 252 -2.76 -6.12 -20.55
N PRO A 253 -2.12 -6.97 -21.37
CA PRO A 253 -0.65 -7.05 -21.43
C PRO A 253 0.02 -5.74 -21.82
N ARG A 254 -0.61 -4.94 -22.70
CA ARG A 254 -0.09 -3.64 -23.12
C ARG A 254 -0.58 -2.55 -22.18
N PRO A 255 0.32 -1.72 -21.60
CA PRO A 255 -0.09 -0.65 -20.68
C PRO A 255 -1.11 0.33 -21.26
N GLY A 256 -0.98 0.66 -22.56
CA GLY A 256 -1.87 1.58 -23.25
C GLY A 256 -3.30 1.07 -23.50
N ASP A 257 -3.54 -0.24 -23.36
CA ASP A 257 -4.87 -0.85 -23.51
C ASP A 257 -5.63 -0.91 -22.17
N ARG A 258 -4.96 -0.57 -21.04
CA ARG A 258 -5.58 -0.49 -19.71
C ARG A 258 -6.28 0.85 -19.49
N PRO A 259 -7.40 0.86 -18.76
CA PRO A 259 -8.02 2.13 -18.36
C PRO A 259 -7.08 2.92 -17.45
N ARG A 260 -7.21 4.25 -17.47
CA ARG A 260 -6.59 5.10 -16.43
C ARG A 260 -7.29 4.88 -15.10
N ALA A 261 -6.61 5.16 -14.00
CA ALA A 261 -7.19 4.99 -12.66
C ALA A 261 -8.49 5.80 -12.46
N GLY A 262 -8.58 7.01 -13.01
CA GLY A 262 -9.80 7.82 -13.00
C GLY A 262 -10.95 7.18 -13.78
N GLU A 263 -10.69 6.70 -15.01
CA GLU A 263 -11.69 6.01 -15.85
C GLU A 263 -12.20 4.72 -15.20
N LEU A 264 -11.31 3.98 -14.52
CA LEU A 264 -11.69 2.81 -13.73
C LEU A 264 -12.57 3.22 -12.54
N GLY A 265 -12.24 4.33 -11.86
CA GLY A 265 -13.06 4.91 -10.80
C GLY A 265 -14.48 5.21 -11.26
N ASP A 266 -14.62 5.94 -12.37
CA ASP A 266 -15.92 6.27 -12.98
C ASP A 266 -16.73 5.00 -13.33
N ALA A 267 -16.06 3.96 -13.85
CA ALA A 267 -16.68 2.69 -14.16
C ALA A 267 -17.12 1.89 -12.91
N LEU A 268 -16.52 2.14 -11.74
CA LEU A 268 -16.87 1.51 -10.46
C LEU A 268 -18.00 2.24 -9.72
N GLU A 269 -18.25 3.53 -9.98
CA GLU A 269 -19.29 4.32 -9.30
C GLU A 269 -20.67 3.67 -9.34
N PRO A 270 -21.19 3.14 -10.48
CA PRO A 270 -22.50 2.48 -10.52
C PRO A 270 -22.59 1.26 -9.60
N PHE A 271 -21.49 0.56 -9.38
CA PHE A 271 -21.46 -0.60 -8.46
C PHE A 271 -21.52 -0.13 -7.01
N VAL A 272 -20.85 0.97 -6.65
CA VAL A 272 -20.95 1.56 -5.30
C VAL A 272 -22.37 2.10 -5.07
N ALA A 273 -22.93 2.80 -6.04
CA ALA A 273 -24.31 3.33 -5.95
C ALA A 273 -25.37 2.23 -5.78
N ALA A 274 -25.10 1.03 -6.29
CA ALA A 274 -26.00 -0.13 -6.15
C ALA A 274 -25.84 -0.85 -4.80
N LEU A 275 -24.83 -0.52 -3.98
CA LEU A 275 -24.66 -1.12 -2.66
C LEU A 275 -25.75 -0.68 -1.69
N PRO A 276 -26.13 -1.52 -0.72
CA PRO A 276 -27.03 -1.11 0.35
C PRO A 276 -26.46 0.10 1.09
N ALA A 277 -27.29 1.10 1.36
CA ALA A 277 -26.88 2.22 2.20
C ALA A 277 -26.33 1.71 3.54
N PRO A 278 -25.16 2.22 4.01
CA PRO A 278 -24.62 1.80 5.29
C PRO A 278 -25.63 2.04 6.39
N LYS A 279 -26.05 0.98 7.06
CA LYS A 279 -26.91 1.10 8.24
C LYS A 279 -26.04 1.57 9.38
N ILE A 280 -26.13 2.84 9.75
CA ILE A 280 -25.60 3.34 11.02
C ILE A 280 -26.29 2.52 12.09
N GLY A 281 -25.55 1.67 12.80
CA GLY A 281 -26.08 0.88 13.90
C GLY A 281 -26.76 1.82 14.90
N ARG A 282 -27.94 1.46 15.41
CA ARG A 282 -28.58 2.20 16.49
C ARG A 282 -27.58 2.27 17.65
N PHE A 283 -27.33 3.47 18.15
CA PHE A 283 -26.58 3.63 19.41
C PHE A 283 -27.13 2.68 20.44
N ARG A 284 -26.29 1.96 21.16
CA ARG A 284 -26.73 1.11 22.27
C ARG A 284 -27.51 2.00 23.26
N PRO A 285 -28.58 1.53 23.89
CA PRO A 285 -29.39 2.33 24.81
C PRO A 285 -28.58 3.08 25.90
N GLY A 286 -27.45 2.51 26.33
CA GLY A 286 -26.55 3.16 27.28
C GLY A 286 -25.80 4.39 26.75
N ALA A 287 -25.58 4.50 25.43
CA ALA A 287 -24.97 5.69 24.84
C ALA A 287 -25.98 6.85 24.76
N GLN A 288 -27.24 6.57 24.59
CA GLN A 288 -28.32 7.56 24.59
C GLN A 288 -28.48 8.20 25.97
N GLN A 289 -28.45 7.39 27.05
CA GLN A 289 -28.46 7.90 28.44
C GLN A 289 -27.22 8.73 28.78
N LEU A 290 -26.06 8.44 28.20
CA LEU A 290 -24.85 9.24 28.40
C LEU A 290 -24.95 10.60 27.70
N MET A 291 -25.49 10.65 26.48
CA MET A 291 -25.75 11.91 25.75
C MET A 291 -26.76 12.78 26.47
N GLU A 292 -27.88 12.23 26.95
CA GLU A 292 -28.88 12.95 27.75
C GLU A 292 -28.29 13.54 29.04
N ARG A 293 -27.32 12.86 29.68
CA ARG A 293 -26.60 13.37 30.86
C ARG A 293 -25.61 14.50 30.54
N LEU A 294 -24.98 14.47 29.35
CA LEU A 294 -24.06 15.51 28.93
C LEU A 294 -24.80 16.79 28.47
N GLU A 295 -26.02 16.65 27.95
CA GLU A 295 -26.87 17.79 27.56
C GLU A 295 -27.59 18.42 28.78
N ALA A 296 -27.67 17.71 29.88
CA ALA A 296 -28.31 18.18 31.11
C ALA A 296 -27.30 18.78 32.14
N SER A 297 -26.01 18.84 31.83
CA SER A 297 -24.91 19.41 32.61
C SER A 297 -24.42 20.71 32.02
#